data_156b6db798c5e287457cd4eeb7b5dc2b
#
_entry.id   156b6db798c5e287457cd4eeb7b5dc2b
#
_cell.length_a   1.000
_cell.length_b   1.000
_cell.length_c   1.000
_cell.angle_alpha   90.00
_cell.angle_beta   90.00
_cell.angle_gamma   90.00
#
_symmetry.space_group_name_H-M   'P 1'
#
loop_
_entity.id
_entity.type
_entity.pdbx_description
1 polymer ?
#
loop_
_entity_poly.entity_id
_entity_poly.type
_entity_poly.pdbx_seq_one_letter_code
_entity_poly.pdbx_strand_id
1 'polypeptide(L)'
;MAEQLEVKELEQVVVRFSGDSGDGMQLAGNIFSTVSATVGNGISTFPDYPADIRAPQGSLTGVSGYQVHIGQGRVYTPGDLCDVLVAMNAAALKTQYRYAKPQATIIIDTDSFGPNDLKKAQFDSDDYLLEMGIDPDRVVACPMTKMVKESVAGMDIDNKAALKSRNMFALGIVCWLFNRDLELVNNFLRTKFAKKPQIAEMNIRVVQAGYDYGSNTHASTPATYRIESKQKQPGRYMDITGNKATAYGLMAAAEKAGLQLFLGSYPITPATDILHELSKHKSMGVITVQCEDEISGCASAVGASFAGALAATSTSGPGICLKSEAINLAVIDELPLVVIDVQRGGPSTGLPTKSEQTDLLQALYGRNGESPMPVIAATSPTDCFDAAFMACKIALEHLTPVVLLTDAFIANGSAAWRLPKMAELAEIHPHYVTDEQKYKYTPYKRDPATKVRYWAVPGQEGYQHILGGLEKDGETGAISTEPENHDLMDRLRYDKVQKIPVPDLEVEGDKDDADLLIVGFGSTYGHLYSAMQELRAKGHKVALAQFKYINPLPRNAKEVLLKYKKVVVAEQNLGQFRAYLRIRVYGFTPEKFNQVKGQPFVVSELVSAFEEIIQK
;
A
#
# COMPACT_ATOMS: atom_id res chain seq x y z
N MET A 1 -25.74 -35.21 24.06
CA MET A 1 -24.43 -34.51 24.16
C MET A 1 -24.20 -33.94 22.77
N ALA A 2 -24.10 -32.63 22.64
CA ALA A 2 -23.73 -32.05 21.34
C ALA A 2 -22.33 -32.58 21.02
N GLU A 3 -22.15 -33.18 19.85
CA GLU A 3 -20.83 -33.56 19.35
C GLU A 3 -19.97 -32.29 19.30
N GLN A 4 -18.89 -32.29 20.06
CA GLN A 4 -17.96 -31.19 20.09
C GLN A 4 -17.17 -31.26 18.78
N LEU A 5 -17.33 -30.27 17.90
CA LEU A 5 -16.59 -30.19 16.66
C LEU A 5 -15.09 -30.23 16.92
N GLU A 6 -14.36 -30.92 16.05
CA GLU A 6 -12.90 -30.92 16.06
C GLU A 6 -12.37 -29.51 15.77
N VAL A 7 -11.38 -29.06 16.56
CA VAL A 7 -10.64 -27.82 16.28
C VAL A 7 -9.34 -28.17 15.56
N LYS A 8 -9.23 -27.83 14.28
CA LYS A 8 -8.02 -28.05 13.49
C LYS A 8 -7.10 -26.85 13.51
N GLU A 9 -5.83 -27.09 13.75
CA GLU A 9 -4.83 -26.03 13.65
C GLU A 9 -4.41 -25.81 12.19
N LEU A 10 -4.36 -24.53 11.77
CA LEU A 10 -3.90 -24.13 10.46
C LEU A 10 -2.65 -23.24 10.60
N GLU A 11 -1.72 -23.39 9.66
CA GLU A 11 -0.58 -22.48 9.56
C GLU A 11 -0.99 -21.14 8.99
N GLN A 12 -1.92 -21.15 8.03
CA GLN A 12 -2.44 -19.95 7.35
C GLN A 12 -3.82 -20.21 6.76
N VAL A 13 -4.55 -19.14 6.51
CA VAL A 13 -5.86 -19.16 5.86
C VAL A 13 -6.11 -17.87 5.09
N VAL A 14 -6.83 -17.98 3.99
CA VAL A 14 -7.30 -16.85 3.18
C VAL A 14 -8.82 -16.80 3.21
N VAL A 15 -9.39 -15.68 3.64
CA VAL A 15 -10.83 -15.42 3.67
C VAL A 15 -11.14 -14.25 2.73
N ARG A 16 -12.13 -14.43 1.84
CA ARG A 16 -12.59 -13.38 0.95
C ARG A 16 -14.04 -13.03 1.25
N PHE A 17 -14.27 -11.76 1.60
CA PHE A 17 -15.60 -11.19 1.80
C PHE A 17 -16.03 -10.48 0.52
N SER A 18 -17.24 -10.73 0.02
CA SER A 18 -17.73 -10.15 -1.23
C SER A 18 -19.23 -9.82 -1.21
N GLY A 19 -19.58 -8.72 -1.84
CA GLY A 19 -20.94 -8.19 -1.91
C GLY A 19 -20.96 -6.90 -2.72
N ASP A 20 -22.11 -6.22 -2.75
CA ASP A 20 -22.19 -4.90 -3.38
C ASP A 20 -21.38 -3.86 -2.59
N SER A 21 -20.99 -2.78 -3.25
CA SER A 21 -20.24 -1.67 -2.64
C SER A 21 -20.88 -1.10 -1.36
N GLY A 22 -22.20 -1.23 -1.21
CA GLY A 22 -22.98 -0.81 -0.03
C GLY A 22 -23.13 -1.85 1.07
N ASP A 23 -22.77 -3.10 0.86
CA ASP A 23 -22.97 -4.22 1.80
C ASP A 23 -21.97 -4.23 2.96
N GLY A 24 -20.97 -3.36 2.96
CA GLY A 24 -20.03 -3.20 4.07
C GLY A 24 -18.98 -4.33 4.18
N MET A 25 -18.67 -5.02 3.09
CA MET A 25 -17.69 -6.11 3.07
C MET A 25 -16.29 -5.64 3.46
N GLN A 26 -15.92 -4.42 3.04
CA GLN A 26 -14.67 -3.79 3.46
C GLN A 26 -14.58 -3.66 4.99
N LEU A 27 -15.70 -3.32 5.65
CA LEU A 27 -15.75 -3.20 7.11
C LEU A 27 -15.62 -4.56 7.79
N ALA A 28 -16.34 -5.58 7.33
CA ALA A 28 -16.27 -6.93 7.91
C ALA A 28 -14.85 -7.51 7.79
N GLY A 29 -14.24 -7.41 6.60
CA GLY A 29 -12.87 -7.85 6.38
C GLY A 29 -11.85 -7.06 7.22
N ASN A 30 -12.00 -5.75 7.35
CA ASN A 30 -11.13 -4.92 8.18
C ASN A 30 -11.24 -5.25 9.69
N ILE A 31 -12.45 -5.55 10.20
CA ILE A 31 -12.60 -6.01 11.58
C ILE A 31 -11.89 -7.35 11.77
N PHE A 32 -12.08 -8.29 10.84
CA PHE A 32 -11.48 -9.62 10.93
C PHE A 32 -9.95 -9.56 10.86
N SER A 33 -9.37 -8.71 9.99
CA SER A 33 -7.91 -8.49 9.92
C SER A 33 -7.38 -7.83 11.19
N THR A 34 -8.05 -6.79 11.68
CA THR A 34 -7.64 -6.05 12.88
C THR A 34 -7.65 -6.93 14.13
N VAL A 35 -8.70 -7.72 14.33
CA VAL A 35 -8.78 -8.69 15.44
C VAL A 35 -7.66 -9.71 15.34
N SER A 36 -7.39 -10.23 14.14
CA SER A 36 -6.31 -11.20 13.92
C SER A 36 -4.93 -10.61 14.18
N ALA A 37 -4.67 -9.37 13.75
CA ALA A 37 -3.43 -8.65 14.07
C ALA A 37 -3.28 -8.40 15.58
N THR A 38 -4.37 -8.11 16.28
CA THR A 38 -4.37 -7.85 17.74
C THR A 38 -3.93 -9.07 18.53
N VAL A 39 -4.31 -10.26 18.10
CA VAL A 39 -3.85 -11.53 18.73
C VAL A 39 -2.46 -11.97 18.25
N GLY A 40 -1.80 -11.17 17.40
CA GLY A 40 -0.42 -11.37 16.97
C GLY A 40 -0.26 -12.23 15.71
N ASN A 41 -1.32 -12.52 14.99
CA ASN A 41 -1.19 -13.17 13.68
C ASN A 41 -0.53 -12.22 12.65
N GLY A 42 0.26 -12.79 11.73
CA GLY A 42 0.60 -12.10 10.50
C GLY A 42 -0.64 -11.92 9.64
N ILE A 43 -0.79 -10.74 9.05
CA ILE A 43 -1.90 -10.44 8.14
C ILE A 43 -1.39 -9.77 6.86
N SER A 44 -2.09 -10.01 5.76
CA SER A 44 -1.99 -9.26 4.51
C SER A 44 -3.36 -9.14 3.90
N THR A 45 -3.78 -7.93 3.53
CA THR A 45 -5.11 -7.69 2.99
C THR A 45 -5.08 -7.12 1.60
N PHE A 46 -6.16 -7.37 0.85
CA PHE A 46 -6.38 -6.79 -0.47
C PHE A 46 -7.85 -6.34 -0.61
N PRO A 47 -8.12 -5.02 -0.48
CA PRO A 47 -9.40 -4.46 -0.83
C PRO A 47 -9.54 -4.39 -2.36
N ASP A 48 -10.54 -5.09 -2.89
CA ASP A 48 -10.87 -5.11 -4.32
C ASP A 48 -12.15 -4.30 -4.56
N TYR A 49 -11.96 -3.05 -4.99
CA TYR A 49 -13.06 -2.12 -5.22
C TYR A 49 -13.75 -2.43 -6.57
N PRO A 50 -15.06 -2.17 -6.67
CA PRO A 50 -15.82 -2.44 -7.89
C PRO A 50 -15.30 -1.60 -9.06
N ALA A 51 -15.54 -2.10 -10.27
CA ALA A 51 -15.24 -1.36 -11.50
C ALA A 51 -16.11 -0.09 -11.63
N ASP A 52 -17.36 -0.17 -11.18
CA ASP A 52 -18.30 0.95 -11.12
C ASP A 52 -18.91 1.09 -9.72
N ILE A 53 -18.52 2.14 -9.01
CA ILE A 53 -19.02 2.44 -7.66
C ILE A 53 -20.53 2.82 -7.67
N ARG A 54 -21.05 3.24 -8.81
CA ARG A 54 -22.46 3.64 -8.98
C ARG A 54 -23.30 2.57 -9.70
N ALA A 55 -22.76 1.37 -9.89
CA ALA A 55 -23.50 0.28 -10.50
C ALA A 55 -24.80 -0.03 -9.74
N PRO A 56 -25.86 -0.44 -10.44
CA PRO A 56 -27.08 -0.89 -9.79
C PRO A 56 -26.81 -2.06 -8.83
N GLN A 57 -27.47 -2.06 -7.68
CA GLN A 57 -27.34 -3.09 -6.67
C GLN A 57 -27.68 -4.49 -7.25
N GLY A 58 -26.84 -5.46 -6.97
CA GLY A 58 -26.95 -6.83 -7.49
C GLY A 58 -26.42 -7.02 -8.92
N SER A 59 -25.76 -6.02 -9.52
CA SER A 59 -25.12 -6.14 -10.82
C SER A 59 -23.67 -6.63 -10.71
N LEU A 60 -23.16 -7.32 -11.73
CA LEU A 60 -21.80 -7.88 -11.74
C LEU A 60 -20.71 -6.82 -11.59
N THR A 61 -20.93 -5.61 -12.14
CA THR A 61 -19.95 -4.51 -12.12
C THR A 61 -19.85 -3.79 -10.79
N GLY A 62 -20.87 -3.94 -9.90
CA GLY A 62 -20.93 -3.32 -8.59
C GLY A 62 -20.33 -4.14 -7.45
N VAL A 63 -19.82 -5.33 -7.74
CA VAL A 63 -19.29 -6.23 -6.71
C VAL A 63 -17.95 -5.72 -6.17
N SER A 64 -17.87 -5.63 -4.86
CA SER A 64 -16.68 -5.33 -4.06
C SER A 64 -16.18 -6.60 -3.37
N GLY A 65 -14.87 -6.73 -3.22
CA GLY A 65 -14.23 -7.81 -2.49
C GLY A 65 -13.26 -7.27 -1.42
N TYR A 66 -13.04 -8.06 -0.37
CA TYR A 66 -11.98 -7.82 0.60
C TYR A 66 -11.35 -9.15 1.00
N GLN A 67 -10.10 -9.33 0.64
CA GLN A 67 -9.37 -10.57 0.94
C GLN A 67 -8.45 -10.37 2.13
N VAL A 68 -8.46 -11.33 3.05
CA VAL A 68 -7.64 -11.34 4.27
C VAL A 68 -6.87 -12.65 4.31
N HIS A 69 -5.57 -12.57 4.24
CA HIS A 69 -4.66 -13.68 4.49
C HIS A 69 -4.11 -13.58 5.91
N ILE A 70 -4.29 -14.64 6.69
CA ILE A 70 -3.87 -14.74 8.09
C ILE A 70 -2.91 -15.89 8.23
N GLY A 71 -1.80 -15.69 8.93
CA GLY A 71 -0.82 -16.73 9.22
C GLY A 71 -0.35 -16.73 10.67
N GLN A 72 0.23 -17.86 11.10
CA GLN A 72 0.89 -17.97 12.39
C GLN A 72 2.07 -17.02 12.54
N GLY A 73 2.79 -16.77 11.44
CA GLY A 73 3.89 -15.83 11.30
C GLY A 73 3.59 -14.78 10.24
N ARG A 74 4.63 -14.09 9.76
CA ARG A 74 4.51 -13.09 8.71
C ARG A 74 3.96 -13.70 7.43
N VAL A 75 2.96 -13.08 6.84
CA VAL A 75 2.46 -13.36 5.50
C VAL A 75 2.85 -12.22 4.56
N TYR A 76 3.16 -12.54 3.31
CA TYR A 76 3.76 -11.60 2.37
C TYR A 76 2.80 -11.16 1.26
N THR A 77 1.73 -11.94 1.04
CA THR A 77 0.72 -11.69 -0.01
C THR A 77 -0.68 -11.90 0.54
N PRO A 78 -1.70 -11.33 -0.10
CA PRO A 78 -3.10 -11.60 0.27
C PRO A 78 -3.56 -13.02 -0.10
N GLY A 79 -2.70 -13.85 -0.73
CA GLY A 79 -3.02 -15.17 -1.23
C GLY A 79 -3.64 -15.16 -2.63
N ASP A 80 -3.34 -16.17 -3.44
CA ASP A 80 -3.89 -16.29 -4.80
C ASP A 80 -5.38 -16.67 -4.77
N LEU A 81 -5.72 -17.69 -3.98
CA LEU A 81 -7.08 -18.23 -3.84
C LEU A 81 -7.49 -18.29 -2.36
N CYS A 82 -8.78 -18.09 -2.09
CA CYS A 82 -9.32 -18.14 -0.74
C CYS A 82 -9.78 -19.54 -0.31
N ASP A 83 -9.63 -19.82 0.98
CA ASP A 83 -10.13 -21.01 1.66
C ASP A 83 -11.61 -20.86 2.07
N VAL A 84 -12.04 -19.60 2.28
CA VAL A 84 -13.43 -19.27 2.60
C VAL A 84 -13.86 -18.08 1.75
N LEU A 85 -14.96 -18.23 1.03
CA LEU A 85 -15.62 -17.16 0.28
C LEU A 85 -16.94 -16.81 0.95
N VAL A 86 -17.11 -15.57 1.37
CA VAL A 86 -18.39 -15.00 1.80
C VAL A 86 -18.98 -14.23 0.64
N ALA A 87 -20.15 -14.64 0.13
CA ALA A 87 -20.85 -14.01 -0.98
C ALA A 87 -22.24 -13.54 -0.52
N MET A 88 -22.41 -12.23 -0.35
CA MET A 88 -23.63 -11.64 0.19
C MET A 88 -24.80 -11.58 -0.80
N ASN A 89 -24.55 -11.86 -2.07
CA ASN A 89 -25.60 -11.90 -3.13
C ASN A 89 -25.13 -12.74 -4.33
N ALA A 90 -26.05 -12.98 -5.24
CA ALA A 90 -25.82 -13.80 -6.43
C ALA A 90 -24.71 -13.24 -7.34
N ALA A 91 -24.64 -11.92 -7.53
CA ALA A 91 -23.61 -11.29 -8.35
C ALA A 91 -22.20 -11.46 -7.72
N ALA A 92 -22.10 -11.36 -6.39
CA ALA A 92 -20.87 -11.61 -5.65
C ALA A 92 -20.42 -13.07 -5.81
N LEU A 93 -21.32 -14.05 -5.68
CA LEU A 93 -20.99 -15.44 -5.91
C LEU A 93 -20.45 -15.64 -7.33
N LYS A 94 -21.20 -15.20 -8.35
CA LYS A 94 -20.85 -15.40 -9.77
C LYS A 94 -19.49 -14.80 -10.14
N THR A 95 -19.19 -13.59 -9.66
CA THR A 95 -17.94 -12.90 -10.00
C THR A 95 -16.74 -13.33 -9.19
N GLN A 96 -16.94 -13.75 -7.93
CA GLN A 96 -15.83 -13.98 -6.99
C GLN A 96 -15.48 -15.45 -6.77
N TYR A 97 -16.34 -16.39 -7.20
CA TYR A 97 -16.06 -17.83 -7.06
C TYR A 97 -14.75 -18.27 -7.75
N ARG A 98 -14.34 -17.58 -8.80
CA ARG A 98 -13.06 -17.82 -9.48
C ARG A 98 -11.83 -17.66 -8.59
N TYR A 99 -11.98 -16.98 -7.44
CA TYR A 99 -10.91 -16.80 -6.44
C TYR A 99 -10.99 -17.81 -5.30
N ALA A 100 -11.95 -18.75 -5.34
CA ALA A 100 -12.09 -19.79 -4.34
C ALA A 100 -11.26 -21.04 -4.71
N LYS A 101 -10.60 -21.64 -3.71
CA LYS A 101 -9.97 -22.96 -3.89
C LYS A 101 -11.02 -24.03 -4.20
N PRO A 102 -10.65 -25.13 -4.86
CA PRO A 102 -11.58 -26.22 -5.14
C PRO A 102 -12.31 -26.77 -3.89
N GLN A 103 -11.67 -26.70 -2.72
CA GLN A 103 -12.25 -27.16 -1.44
C GLN A 103 -12.73 -26.02 -0.53
N ALA A 104 -12.82 -24.79 -1.05
CA ALA A 104 -13.21 -23.64 -0.26
C ALA A 104 -14.63 -23.79 0.33
N THR A 105 -14.81 -23.32 1.56
CA THR A 105 -16.13 -23.14 2.15
C THR A 105 -16.78 -21.88 1.58
N ILE A 106 -18.02 -21.99 1.13
CA ILE A 106 -18.79 -20.88 0.53
C ILE A 106 -19.91 -20.49 1.49
N ILE A 107 -19.92 -19.26 1.99
CA ILE A 107 -20.97 -18.73 2.88
C ILE A 107 -21.85 -17.78 2.07
N ILE A 108 -23.17 -18.04 1.99
CA ILE A 108 -24.09 -17.23 1.22
C ILE A 108 -25.30 -16.73 2.03
N ASP A 109 -25.77 -15.51 1.73
CA ASP A 109 -27.07 -15.00 2.23
C ASP A 109 -28.18 -15.44 1.29
N THR A 110 -28.90 -16.53 1.63
CA THR A 110 -29.97 -17.09 0.80
C THR A 110 -31.11 -16.11 0.50
N ASP A 111 -31.34 -15.12 1.36
CA ASP A 111 -32.36 -14.09 1.14
C ASP A 111 -32.01 -13.13 -0.03
N SER A 112 -30.78 -13.22 -0.56
CA SER A 112 -30.26 -12.40 -1.67
C SER A 112 -30.04 -13.23 -2.96
N PHE A 113 -30.78 -14.35 -3.10
CA PHE A 113 -30.72 -15.26 -4.26
C PHE A 113 -32.12 -15.55 -4.83
N GLY A 114 -33.03 -14.57 -4.72
CA GLY A 114 -34.34 -14.68 -5.37
C GLY A 114 -34.28 -14.59 -6.91
N PRO A 115 -35.36 -14.93 -7.61
CA PRO A 115 -35.38 -14.96 -9.09
C PRO A 115 -34.92 -13.64 -9.74
N ASN A 116 -35.27 -12.51 -9.15
CA ASN A 116 -34.82 -11.18 -9.61
C ASN A 116 -33.32 -10.95 -9.41
N ASP A 117 -32.77 -11.46 -8.32
CA ASP A 117 -31.34 -11.32 -8.00
C ASP A 117 -30.49 -12.22 -8.92
N LEU A 118 -30.94 -13.43 -9.15
CA LEU A 118 -30.32 -14.36 -10.10
C LEU A 118 -30.32 -13.78 -11.52
N LYS A 119 -31.45 -13.21 -11.95
CA LYS A 119 -31.57 -12.56 -13.26
C LYS A 119 -30.61 -11.37 -13.39
N LYS A 120 -30.51 -10.49 -12.36
CA LYS A 120 -29.56 -9.36 -12.36
C LYS A 120 -28.12 -9.85 -12.42
N ALA A 121 -27.81 -10.93 -11.73
CA ALA A 121 -26.51 -11.59 -11.76
C ALA A 121 -26.28 -12.44 -13.03
N GLN A 122 -27.24 -12.43 -13.99
CA GLN A 122 -27.14 -13.15 -15.26
C GLN A 122 -27.00 -14.66 -15.10
N PHE A 123 -27.67 -15.27 -14.13
CA PHE A 123 -27.82 -16.71 -14.04
C PHE A 123 -28.90 -17.16 -15.01
N ASP A 124 -28.69 -18.31 -15.67
CA ASP A 124 -29.61 -18.89 -16.61
C ASP A 124 -30.61 -19.86 -15.94
N SER A 125 -30.30 -20.31 -14.71
CA SER A 125 -31.07 -21.27 -13.94
C SER A 125 -31.30 -20.80 -12.50
N ASP A 126 -32.40 -21.24 -11.88
CA ASP A 126 -32.63 -21.09 -10.45
C ASP A 126 -31.69 -21.99 -9.61
N ASP A 127 -31.16 -23.06 -10.22
CA ASP A 127 -30.14 -23.90 -9.62
C ASP A 127 -28.73 -23.36 -9.94
N TYR A 128 -28.42 -22.24 -9.31
CA TYR A 128 -27.15 -21.52 -9.50
C TYR A 128 -25.92 -22.30 -9.00
N LEU A 129 -26.09 -23.24 -8.04
CA LEU A 129 -24.98 -24.07 -7.58
C LEU A 129 -24.59 -25.08 -8.65
N LEU A 130 -25.58 -25.74 -9.26
CA LEU A 130 -25.35 -26.66 -10.36
C LEU A 130 -24.77 -25.95 -11.59
N GLU A 131 -25.31 -24.76 -11.96
CA GLU A 131 -24.78 -23.94 -13.07
C GLU A 131 -23.30 -23.60 -12.88
N MET A 132 -22.86 -23.32 -11.64
CA MET A 132 -21.48 -22.99 -11.33
C MET A 132 -20.61 -24.22 -11.01
N GLY A 133 -21.15 -25.42 -10.98
CA GLY A 133 -20.42 -26.63 -10.56
C GLY A 133 -19.96 -26.60 -9.11
N ILE A 134 -20.75 -25.96 -8.23
CA ILE A 134 -20.45 -25.84 -6.79
C ILE A 134 -21.10 -27.02 -6.06
N ASP A 135 -20.29 -27.76 -5.31
CA ASP A 135 -20.76 -28.82 -4.43
C ASP A 135 -21.58 -28.23 -3.27
N PRO A 136 -22.88 -28.57 -3.13
CA PRO A 136 -23.73 -28.06 -2.03
C PRO A 136 -23.19 -28.36 -0.63
N ASP A 137 -22.44 -29.44 -0.43
CA ASP A 137 -21.88 -29.82 0.86
C ASP A 137 -20.81 -28.84 1.37
N ARG A 138 -20.31 -27.96 0.50
CA ARG A 138 -19.37 -26.89 0.84
C ARG A 138 -20.05 -25.54 1.08
N VAL A 139 -21.38 -25.48 0.94
CA VAL A 139 -22.13 -24.23 1.01
C VAL A 139 -22.81 -24.08 2.37
N VAL A 140 -22.44 -23.04 3.09
CA VAL A 140 -23.14 -22.57 4.29
C VAL A 140 -24.24 -21.61 3.82
N ALA A 141 -25.42 -22.17 3.60
CA ALA A 141 -26.61 -21.42 3.18
C ALA A 141 -27.34 -20.85 4.40
N CYS A 142 -27.39 -19.52 4.55
CA CYS A 142 -27.98 -18.86 5.70
C CYS A 142 -28.95 -17.74 5.27
N PRO A 143 -30.17 -17.66 5.83
CA PRO A 143 -31.11 -16.57 5.57
C PRO A 143 -30.72 -15.33 6.42
N MET A 144 -29.56 -14.70 6.09
CA MET A 144 -28.93 -13.66 6.94
C MET A 144 -29.83 -12.45 7.11
N THR A 145 -30.54 -12.04 6.07
CA THR A 145 -31.45 -10.89 6.12
C THR A 145 -32.58 -11.11 7.14
N LYS A 146 -33.16 -12.32 7.16
CA LYS A 146 -34.20 -12.71 8.14
C LYS A 146 -33.61 -12.75 9.55
N MET A 147 -32.48 -13.43 9.73
CA MET A 147 -31.81 -13.58 11.03
C MET A 147 -31.40 -12.24 11.65
N VAL A 148 -30.91 -11.29 10.82
CA VAL A 148 -30.59 -9.94 11.28
C VAL A 148 -31.82 -9.23 11.82
N LYS A 149 -32.96 -9.27 11.11
CA LYS A 149 -34.20 -8.65 11.57
C LYS A 149 -34.68 -9.22 12.90
N GLU A 150 -34.58 -10.53 13.07
CA GLU A 150 -34.94 -11.23 14.31
C GLU A 150 -33.99 -10.85 15.47
N SER A 151 -32.68 -10.77 15.22
CA SER A 151 -31.68 -10.44 16.24
C SER A 151 -31.80 -9.02 16.80
N VAL A 152 -32.33 -8.07 16.03
CA VAL A 152 -32.52 -6.68 16.45
C VAL A 152 -33.96 -6.36 16.83
N ALA A 153 -34.84 -7.36 16.88
CA ALA A 153 -36.23 -7.17 17.28
C ALA A 153 -36.30 -6.55 18.68
N GLY A 154 -37.16 -5.52 18.83
CA GLY A 154 -37.30 -4.77 20.08
C GLY A 154 -36.28 -3.67 20.33
N MET A 155 -35.31 -3.48 19.43
CA MET A 155 -34.47 -2.28 19.42
C MET A 155 -35.17 -1.15 18.66
N ASP A 156 -35.02 0.08 19.14
CA ASP A 156 -35.49 1.28 18.41
C ASP A 156 -34.53 1.62 17.28
N ILE A 157 -34.58 0.81 16.21
CA ILE A 157 -33.68 0.92 15.05
C ILE A 157 -34.49 0.78 13.76
N ASP A 158 -34.24 1.68 12.81
CA ASP A 158 -34.82 1.63 11.48
C ASP A 158 -34.42 0.35 10.72
N ASN A 159 -35.38 -0.25 10.02
CA ASN A 159 -35.18 -1.45 9.20
C ASN A 159 -34.03 -1.30 8.19
N LYS A 160 -33.84 -0.12 7.62
CA LYS A 160 -32.76 0.14 6.68
C LYS A 160 -31.38 0.09 7.35
N ALA A 161 -31.29 0.57 8.60
CA ALA A 161 -30.08 0.49 9.40
C ALA A 161 -29.79 -0.96 9.80
N ALA A 162 -30.81 -1.72 10.20
CA ALA A 162 -30.69 -3.16 10.49
C ALA A 162 -30.15 -3.95 9.29
N LEU A 163 -30.70 -3.73 8.10
CA LEU A 163 -30.25 -4.42 6.89
C LEU A 163 -28.81 -4.10 6.48
N LYS A 164 -28.29 -2.93 6.86
CA LYS A 164 -26.87 -2.58 6.65
C LYS A 164 -25.90 -3.37 7.53
N SER A 165 -26.39 -4.08 8.56
CA SER A 165 -25.54 -4.89 9.44
C SER A 165 -25.44 -6.36 9.04
N ARG A 166 -25.97 -6.76 7.88
CA ARG A 166 -25.88 -8.16 7.39
C ARG A 166 -24.43 -8.65 7.30
N ASN A 167 -23.51 -7.78 6.94
CA ASN A 167 -22.06 -8.05 6.95
C ASN A 167 -21.53 -8.46 8.34
N MET A 168 -22.13 -7.96 9.41
CA MET A 168 -21.76 -8.32 10.79
C MET A 168 -22.24 -9.72 11.12
N PHE A 169 -23.38 -10.16 10.58
CA PHE A 169 -23.83 -11.55 10.73
C PHE A 169 -22.84 -12.52 10.06
N ALA A 170 -22.46 -12.25 8.82
CA ALA A 170 -21.45 -13.03 8.11
C ALA A 170 -20.10 -13.04 8.85
N LEU A 171 -19.68 -11.89 9.40
CA LEU A 171 -18.49 -11.80 10.25
C LEU A 171 -18.60 -12.70 11.49
N GLY A 172 -19.77 -12.77 12.13
CA GLY A 172 -20.03 -13.65 13.27
C GLY A 172 -19.81 -15.12 12.92
N ILE A 173 -20.32 -15.61 11.77
CA ILE A 173 -20.09 -16.97 11.28
C ILE A 173 -18.58 -17.22 11.08
N VAL A 174 -17.88 -16.28 10.44
CA VAL A 174 -16.43 -16.39 10.21
C VAL A 174 -15.64 -16.39 11.52
N CYS A 175 -16.04 -15.56 12.50
CA CYS A 175 -15.43 -15.57 13.84
C CYS A 175 -15.61 -16.91 14.56
N TRP A 176 -16.79 -17.53 14.46
CA TRP A 176 -17.02 -18.86 14.97
C TRP A 176 -16.15 -19.90 14.26
N LEU A 177 -16.12 -19.88 12.93
CA LEU A 177 -15.35 -20.83 12.12
C LEU A 177 -13.85 -20.82 12.47
N PHE A 178 -13.30 -19.64 12.80
CA PHE A 178 -11.88 -19.46 13.14
C PHE A 178 -11.61 -19.25 14.63
N ASN A 179 -12.57 -19.57 15.51
CA ASN A 179 -12.45 -19.47 16.96
C ASN A 179 -11.93 -18.11 17.44
N ARG A 180 -12.46 -17.00 16.86
CA ARG A 180 -12.07 -15.64 17.24
C ARG A 180 -12.86 -15.16 18.44
N ASP A 181 -12.17 -14.50 19.38
CA ASP A 181 -12.79 -13.89 20.55
C ASP A 181 -13.67 -12.69 20.12
N LEU A 182 -14.98 -12.82 20.38
CA LEU A 182 -15.94 -11.75 20.04
C LEU A 182 -15.75 -10.50 20.89
N GLU A 183 -15.12 -10.56 22.04
CA GLU A 183 -14.88 -9.37 22.85
C GLU A 183 -13.93 -8.38 22.13
N LEU A 184 -12.98 -8.87 21.36
CA LEU A 184 -12.12 -8.04 20.51
C LEU A 184 -12.93 -7.35 19.41
N VAL A 185 -13.87 -8.07 18.78
CA VAL A 185 -14.79 -7.50 17.77
C VAL A 185 -15.70 -6.45 18.42
N ASN A 186 -16.27 -6.74 19.59
CA ASN A 186 -17.13 -5.84 20.33
C ASN A 186 -16.41 -4.53 20.70
N ASN A 187 -15.18 -4.62 21.17
CA ASN A 187 -14.36 -3.45 21.51
C ASN A 187 -14.04 -2.59 20.30
N PHE A 188 -13.76 -3.22 19.15
CA PHE A 188 -13.60 -2.51 17.90
C PHE A 188 -14.88 -1.75 17.52
N LEU A 189 -16.03 -2.41 17.57
CA LEU A 189 -17.33 -1.82 17.24
C LEU A 189 -17.70 -0.66 18.18
N ARG A 190 -17.50 -0.80 19.49
CA ARG A 190 -17.71 0.27 20.48
C ARG A 190 -16.83 1.48 20.19
N THR A 191 -15.56 1.25 19.84
CA THR A 191 -14.62 2.33 19.50
C THR A 191 -15.01 3.02 18.20
N LYS A 192 -15.29 2.25 17.15
CA LYS A 192 -15.63 2.78 15.83
C LYS A 192 -16.93 3.58 15.84
N PHE A 193 -17.92 3.10 16.57
CA PHE A 193 -19.25 3.73 16.66
C PHE A 193 -19.48 4.50 17.97
N ALA A 194 -18.40 4.97 18.62
CA ALA A 194 -18.47 5.68 19.90
C ALA A 194 -19.47 6.87 19.90
N LYS A 195 -19.61 7.57 18.75
CA LYS A 195 -20.58 8.67 18.57
C LYS A 195 -22.03 8.19 18.33
N LYS A 196 -22.27 6.89 18.14
CA LYS A 196 -23.56 6.27 17.85
C LYS A 196 -23.69 4.95 18.61
N PRO A 197 -23.81 4.95 19.96
CA PRO A 197 -23.78 3.73 20.77
C PRO A 197 -24.85 2.70 20.40
N GLN A 198 -26.05 3.15 19.98
CA GLN A 198 -27.10 2.23 19.53
C GLN A 198 -26.71 1.44 18.28
N ILE A 199 -25.95 2.04 17.37
CA ILE A 199 -25.43 1.35 16.17
C ILE A 199 -24.33 0.35 16.59
N ALA A 200 -23.48 0.71 17.56
CA ALA A 200 -22.51 -0.24 18.10
C ALA A 200 -23.19 -1.48 18.68
N GLU A 201 -24.19 -1.27 19.56
CA GLU A 201 -24.92 -2.36 20.21
C GLU A 201 -25.69 -3.24 19.22
N MET A 202 -26.32 -2.62 18.21
CA MET A 202 -26.96 -3.35 17.12
C MET A 202 -25.95 -4.28 16.41
N ASN A 203 -24.81 -3.74 15.99
CA ASN A 203 -23.78 -4.55 15.31
C ASN A 203 -23.24 -5.67 16.20
N ILE A 204 -23.04 -5.42 17.48
CA ILE A 204 -22.61 -6.43 18.47
C ILE A 204 -23.62 -7.58 18.55
N ARG A 205 -24.92 -7.28 18.66
CA ARG A 205 -25.97 -8.31 18.67
C ARG A 205 -25.99 -9.13 17.37
N VAL A 206 -25.82 -8.46 16.24
CA VAL A 206 -25.82 -9.14 14.94
C VAL A 206 -24.59 -10.04 14.78
N VAL A 207 -23.40 -9.60 15.21
CA VAL A 207 -22.19 -10.47 15.24
C VAL A 207 -22.43 -11.69 16.13
N GLN A 208 -22.98 -11.49 17.33
CA GLN A 208 -23.29 -12.60 18.26
C GLN A 208 -24.27 -13.57 17.62
N ALA A 209 -25.34 -13.08 16.99
CA ALA A 209 -26.33 -13.93 16.31
C ALA A 209 -25.71 -14.76 15.17
N GLY A 210 -24.76 -14.20 14.42
CA GLY A 210 -24.01 -14.94 13.39
C GLY A 210 -23.09 -16.02 13.98
N TYR A 211 -22.42 -15.71 15.08
CA TYR A 211 -21.59 -16.67 15.80
C TYR A 211 -22.42 -17.83 16.36
N ASP A 212 -23.56 -17.51 17.00
CA ASP A 212 -24.48 -18.51 17.56
C ASP A 212 -25.11 -19.37 16.47
N TYR A 213 -25.43 -18.77 15.30
CA TYR A 213 -25.90 -19.54 14.14
C TYR A 213 -24.86 -20.59 13.72
N GLY A 214 -23.59 -20.17 13.55
CA GLY A 214 -22.51 -21.12 13.24
C GLY A 214 -22.38 -22.23 14.28
N SER A 215 -22.40 -21.87 15.57
CA SER A 215 -22.28 -22.83 16.68
C SER A 215 -23.45 -23.82 16.77
N ASN A 216 -24.68 -23.35 16.53
CA ASN A 216 -25.88 -24.18 16.68
C ASN A 216 -26.15 -25.07 15.46
N THR A 217 -25.81 -24.62 14.27
CA THR A 217 -26.03 -25.34 13.02
C THR A 217 -24.82 -26.11 12.53
N HIS A 218 -23.65 -25.92 13.18
CA HIS A 218 -22.33 -26.36 12.76
C HIS A 218 -21.96 -25.84 11.34
N ALA A 219 -22.77 -24.94 10.78
CA ALA A 219 -22.58 -24.28 9.51
C ALA A 219 -22.11 -25.24 8.39
N SER A 220 -22.66 -26.47 8.34
CA SER A 220 -22.29 -27.54 7.40
C SER A 220 -20.79 -27.85 7.33
N THR A 221 -20.03 -27.60 8.39
CA THR A 221 -18.59 -27.86 8.43
C THR A 221 -18.25 -28.93 9.47
N PRO A 222 -17.34 -29.88 9.16
CA PRO A 222 -16.96 -30.95 10.08
C PRO A 222 -16.02 -30.49 11.21
N ALA A 223 -15.44 -29.28 11.11
CA ALA A 223 -14.47 -28.76 12.05
C ALA A 223 -14.48 -27.23 12.11
N THR A 224 -14.01 -26.68 13.21
CA THR A 224 -13.59 -25.28 13.30
C THR A 224 -12.07 -25.20 13.25
N TYR A 225 -11.54 -24.00 13.05
CA TYR A 225 -10.11 -23.83 12.81
C TYR A 225 -9.49 -22.85 13.81
N ARG A 226 -8.21 -23.03 14.09
CA ARG A 226 -7.42 -22.11 14.90
C ARG A 226 -6.10 -21.78 14.19
N ILE A 227 -5.71 -20.51 14.21
CA ILE A 227 -4.40 -20.05 13.74
C ILE A 227 -3.73 -19.43 14.96
N GLU A 228 -2.81 -20.16 15.58
CA GLU A 228 -2.04 -19.65 16.71
C GLU A 228 -0.96 -18.67 16.23
N SER A 229 -0.74 -17.61 17.02
CA SER A 229 0.33 -16.68 16.71
C SER A 229 1.69 -17.25 17.09
N LYS A 230 2.64 -17.22 16.17
CA LYS A 230 4.07 -17.50 16.43
C LYS A 230 4.89 -16.20 16.57
N GLN A 231 4.24 -15.05 16.79
CA GLN A 231 4.91 -13.77 16.96
C GLN A 231 5.82 -13.80 18.20
N LYS A 232 7.11 -13.62 17.99
CA LYS A 232 8.12 -13.70 19.06
C LYS A 232 8.62 -12.32 19.53
N GLN A 233 8.42 -11.26 18.75
CA GLN A 233 8.90 -9.93 19.12
C GLN A 233 7.91 -9.22 20.03
N PRO A 234 8.32 -8.81 21.25
CA PRO A 234 7.45 -8.03 22.12
C PRO A 234 7.22 -6.63 21.52
N GLY A 235 6.03 -6.07 21.75
CA GLY A 235 5.67 -4.75 21.25
C GLY A 235 4.16 -4.56 21.18
N ARG A 236 3.77 -3.36 20.75
CA ARG A 236 2.39 -3.04 20.38
C ARG A 236 2.24 -3.25 18.88
N TYR A 237 1.22 -3.98 18.49
CA TYR A 237 0.91 -4.26 17.09
C TYR A 237 -0.41 -3.61 16.70
N MET A 238 -0.51 -3.24 15.45
CA MET A 238 -1.75 -2.78 14.84
C MET A 238 -1.83 -3.26 13.39
N ASP A 239 -3.04 -3.33 12.88
CA ASP A 239 -3.31 -3.42 11.45
C ASP A 239 -3.16 -2.03 10.83
N ILE A 240 -2.27 -1.88 9.85
CA ILE A 240 -1.98 -0.58 9.23
C ILE A 240 -2.00 -0.68 7.71
N THR A 241 -2.72 0.27 7.08
CA THR A 241 -2.69 0.44 5.62
C THR A 241 -1.45 1.25 5.22
N GLY A 242 -0.99 1.08 3.96
CA GLY A 242 0.19 1.81 3.49
C GLY A 242 0.01 3.32 3.47
N ASN A 243 -1.18 3.83 3.09
CA ASN A 243 -1.46 5.26 3.15
C ASN A 243 -1.36 5.83 4.58
N LYS A 244 -1.87 5.10 5.56
CA LYS A 244 -1.76 5.48 6.97
C LYS A 244 -0.32 5.39 7.47
N ALA A 245 0.40 4.36 7.08
CA ALA A 245 1.82 4.19 7.38
C ALA A 245 2.67 5.32 6.78
N THR A 246 2.40 5.72 5.53
CA THR A 246 3.01 6.88 4.89
C THR A 246 2.78 8.16 5.70
N ALA A 247 1.53 8.42 6.09
CA ALA A 247 1.21 9.60 6.92
C ALA A 247 1.98 9.60 8.25
N TYR A 248 2.08 8.46 8.91
CA TYR A 248 2.84 8.33 10.16
C TYR A 248 4.35 8.46 9.97
N GLY A 249 4.89 7.99 8.84
CA GLY A 249 6.31 8.17 8.49
C GLY A 249 6.67 9.65 8.31
N LEU A 250 5.81 10.42 7.63
CA LEU A 250 5.96 11.87 7.48
C LEU A 250 5.93 12.59 8.84
N MET A 251 4.98 12.23 9.71
CA MET A 251 4.85 12.83 11.05
C MET A 251 6.06 12.51 11.93
N ALA A 252 6.53 11.26 11.91
CA ALA A 252 7.69 10.83 12.67
C ALA A 252 8.97 11.54 12.20
N ALA A 253 9.11 11.76 10.89
CA ALA A 253 10.24 12.51 10.34
C ALA A 253 10.19 13.99 10.73
N ALA A 254 9.01 14.61 10.72
CA ALA A 254 8.83 15.99 11.16
C ALA A 254 9.21 16.16 12.64
N GLU A 255 8.78 15.26 13.50
CA GLU A 255 9.14 15.22 14.92
C GLU A 255 10.65 15.08 15.12
N LYS A 256 11.29 14.13 14.40
CA LYS A 256 12.75 13.93 14.45
C LYS A 256 13.56 15.15 13.98
N ALA A 257 13.06 15.84 12.97
CA ALA A 257 13.71 17.04 12.43
C ALA A 257 13.39 18.31 13.24
N GLY A 258 12.43 18.26 14.17
CA GLY A 258 11.94 19.44 14.90
C GLY A 258 11.24 20.45 13.98
N LEU A 259 10.58 20.00 12.92
CA LEU A 259 9.94 20.83 11.91
C LEU A 259 8.43 20.69 11.89
N GLN A 260 7.75 21.74 11.44
CA GLN A 260 6.33 21.66 11.13
C GLN A 260 6.11 20.84 9.85
N LEU A 261 5.18 19.89 9.89
CA LEU A 261 4.78 19.14 8.69
C LEU A 261 3.72 19.90 7.91
N PHE A 262 3.95 20.11 6.63
CA PHE A 262 3.00 20.69 5.69
C PHE A 262 2.68 19.72 4.56
N LEU A 263 1.39 19.43 4.33
CA LEU A 263 0.92 18.69 3.16
C LEU A 263 0.05 19.60 2.29
N GLY A 264 0.52 19.94 1.08
CA GLY A 264 -0.28 20.59 0.03
C GLY A 264 -0.74 19.55 -1.00
N SER A 265 -2.05 19.35 -1.15
CA SER A 265 -2.56 18.27 -1.99
C SER A 265 -3.91 18.56 -2.60
N TYR A 266 -4.25 17.80 -3.63
CA TYR A 266 -5.59 17.69 -4.21
C TYR A 266 -6.08 16.24 -4.10
N PRO A 267 -7.33 15.99 -3.72
CA PRO A 267 -7.85 14.63 -3.54
C PRO A 267 -7.85 13.83 -4.84
N ILE A 268 -7.20 12.68 -4.82
CA ILE A 268 -7.18 11.73 -5.93
C ILE A 268 -7.07 10.29 -5.41
N THR A 269 -7.86 9.38 -5.96
CA THR A 269 -7.75 7.94 -5.66
C THR A 269 -6.46 7.39 -6.26
N PRO A 270 -5.66 6.60 -5.50
CA PRO A 270 -5.88 6.14 -4.11
C PRO A 270 -5.14 6.95 -3.04
N ALA A 271 -4.56 8.11 -3.34
CA ALA A 271 -3.69 8.89 -2.44
C ALA A 271 -4.43 9.71 -1.37
N THR A 272 -5.74 9.92 -1.52
CA THR A 272 -6.54 10.82 -0.66
C THR A 272 -6.47 10.46 0.83
N ASP A 273 -6.33 9.18 1.17
CA ASP A 273 -6.31 8.74 2.56
C ASP A 273 -5.09 9.26 3.34
N ILE A 274 -3.99 9.61 2.67
CA ILE A 274 -2.84 10.29 3.30
C ILE A 274 -3.27 11.66 3.82
N LEU A 275 -3.97 12.45 2.99
CA LEU A 275 -4.52 13.75 3.37
C LEU A 275 -5.54 13.61 4.51
N HIS A 276 -6.44 12.64 4.40
CA HIS A 276 -7.45 12.39 5.43
C HIS A 276 -6.84 11.98 6.77
N GLU A 277 -5.79 11.15 6.75
CA GLU A 277 -5.12 10.75 8.00
C GLU A 277 -4.39 11.94 8.63
N LEU A 278 -3.57 12.66 7.87
CA LEU A 278 -2.82 13.81 8.38
C LEU A 278 -3.73 14.92 8.92
N SER A 279 -4.91 15.14 8.32
CA SER A 279 -5.87 16.15 8.77
C SER A 279 -6.42 15.92 10.18
N LYS A 280 -6.30 14.70 10.72
CA LYS A 280 -6.70 14.35 12.09
C LYS A 280 -5.68 14.80 13.14
N HIS A 281 -4.46 15.13 12.73
CA HIS A 281 -3.32 15.39 13.62
C HIS A 281 -2.92 16.87 13.72
N LYS A 282 -3.88 17.79 13.55
CA LYS A 282 -3.65 19.24 13.66
C LYS A 282 -3.07 19.64 15.01
N SER A 283 -3.46 18.97 16.10
CA SER A 283 -2.92 19.23 17.45
C SER A 283 -1.42 18.89 17.60
N MET A 284 -0.85 18.13 16.66
CA MET A 284 0.58 17.82 16.59
C MET A 284 1.34 18.75 15.64
N GLY A 285 0.77 19.89 15.27
CA GLY A 285 1.40 20.86 14.38
C GLY A 285 1.34 20.50 12.89
N VAL A 286 0.53 19.51 12.50
CA VAL A 286 0.37 19.15 11.09
C VAL A 286 -0.53 20.13 10.38
N ILE A 287 -0.04 20.74 9.29
CA ILE A 287 -0.82 21.60 8.39
C ILE A 287 -1.19 20.80 7.14
N THR A 288 -2.47 20.74 6.82
CA THR A 288 -2.97 20.14 5.57
C THR A 288 -3.75 21.18 4.79
N VAL A 289 -3.38 21.36 3.54
CA VAL A 289 -4.07 22.28 2.61
C VAL A 289 -4.60 21.46 1.43
N GLN A 290 -5.93 21.47 1.28
CA GLN A 290 -6.58 20.95 0.10
C GLN A 290 -6.75 22.09 -0.89
N CYS A 291 -6.12 21.97 -2.04
CA CYS A 291 -6.16 22.96 -3.11
C CYS A 291 -7.20 22.60 -4.18
N GLU A 292 -7.43 23.51 -5.14
CA GLU A 292 -8.36 23.32 -6.24
C GLU A 292 -7.87 22.35 -7.32
N ASP A 293 -6.53 22.15 -7.42
CA ASP A 293 -5.91 21.20 -8.35
C ASP A 293 -4.53 20.73 -7.87
N GLU A 294 -3.91 19.83 -8.62
CA GLU A 294 -2.62 19.25 -8.33
C GLU A 294 -1.48 20.26 -8.42
N ILE A 295 -1.57 21.26 -9.29
CA ILE A 295 -0.53 22.27 -9.52
C ILE A 295 -0.42 23.15 -8.27
N SER A 296 -1.55 23.74 -7.84
CA SER A 296 -1.59 24.59 -6.65
C SER A 296 -1.24 23.82 -5.38
N GLY A 297 -1.63 22.52 -5.29
CA GLY A 297 -1.24 21.64 -4.20
C GLY A 297 0.28 21.47 -4.09
N CYS A 298 0.95 21.24 -5.21
CA CYS A 298 2.41 21.13 -5.25
C CYS A 298 3.10 22.47 -5.00
N ALA A 299 2.65 23.54 -5.68
CA ALA A 299 3.23 24.87 -5.51
C ALA A 299 3.15 25.40 -4.08
N SER A 300 2.02 25.14 -3.38
CA SER A 300 1.88 25.47 -1.96
C SER A 300 2.90 24.74 -1.07
N ALA A 301 3.19 23.46 -1.39
CA ALA A 301 4.19 22.68 -0.69
C ALA A 301 5.62 23.19 -0.96
N VAL A 302 5.91 23.62 -2.20
CA VAL A 302 7.20 24.28 -2.53
C VAL A 302 7.38 25.56 -1.70
N GLY A 303 6.33 26.40 -1.63
CA GLY A 303 6.35 27.62 -0.78
C GLY A 303 6.55 27.33 0.70
N ALA A 304 5.89 26.29 1.23
CA ALA A 304 6.05 25.85 2.61
C ALA A 304 7.47 25.33 2.89
N SER A 305 8.07 24.60 1.95
CA SER A 305 9.47 24.16 2.02
C SER A 305 10.43 25.35 2.04
N PHE A 306 10.23 26.34 1.17
CA PHE A 306 11.02 27.57 1.19
C PHE A 306 10.92 28.28 2.56
N ALA A 307 9.72 28.30 3.16
CA ALA A 307 9.47 28.88 4.47
C ALA A 307 9.99 28.05 5.66
N GLY A 308 10.64 26.92 5.43
CA GLY A 308 11.31 26.11 6.46
C GLY A 308 10.49 24.95 7.03
N ALA A 309 9.39 24.59 6.42
CA ALA A 309 8.62 23.41 6.82
C ALA A 309 9.16 22.12 6.16
N LEU A 310 8.93 20.97 6.79
CA LEU A 310 8.96 19.69 6.09
C LEU A 310 7.72 19.61 5.23
N ALA A 311 7.90 19.77 3.92
CA ALA A 311 6.80 19.84 2.98
C ALA A 311 6.62 18.54 2.19
N ALA A 312 5.37 18.16 1.97
CA ALA A 312 5.01 17.02 1.15
C ALA A 312 3.80 17.34 0.25
N THR A 313 3.67 16.59 -0.83
CA THR A 313 2.49 16.54 -1.70
C THR A 313 2.19 15.10 -2.06
N SER A 314 0.91 14.71 -2.06
CA SER A 314 0.48 13.36 -2.45
C SER A 314 -0.37 13.38 -3.70
N THR A 315 -0.19 12.37 -4.56
CA THR A 315 -0.90 12.27 -5.85
C THR A 315 -0.88 10.83 -6.37
N SER A 316 -1.29 10.68 -7.62
CA SER A 316 -1.23 9.47 -8.45
C SER A 316 -0.79 9.85 -9.86
N GLY A 317 -0.58 8.91 -10.75
CA GLY A 317 -0.04 9.11 -12.11
C GLY A 317 -0.50 10.37 -12.86
N PRO A 318 -1.81 10.64 -13.03
CA PRO A 318 -2.25 11.86 -13.70
C PRO A 318 -1.76 13.14 -13.02
N GLY A 319 -1.77 13.15 -11.68
CA GLY A 319 -1.39 14.33 -10.93
C GLY A 319 0.11 14.56 -10.88
N ILE A 320 0.96 13.52 -10.93
CA ILE A 320 2.41 13.72 -11.01
C ILE A 320 2.80 14.37 -12.34
N CYS A 321 2.08 14.06 -13.42
CA CYS A 321 2.25 14.75 -14.69
C CYS A 321 1.95 16.25 -14.58
N LEU A 322 0.85 16.62 -13.91
CA LEU A 322 0.47 18.03 -13.72
C LEU A 322 1.43 18.79 -12.79
N LYS A 323 2.05 18.11 -11.84
CA LYS A 323 3.00 18.68 -10.86
C LYS A 323 4.42 18.87 -11.41
N SER A 324 4.72 18.37 -12.62
CA SER A 324 6.09 18.28 -13.14
C SER A 324 6.85 19.61 -13.11
N GLU A 325 6.20 20.72 -13.44
CA GLU A 325 6.85 22.05 -13.42
C GLU A 325 7.12 22.52 -11.98
N ALA A 326 6.13 22.43 -11.10
CA ALA A 326 6.32 22.83 -9.69
C ALA A 326 7.39 21.97 -8.98
N ILE A 327 7.50 20.66 -9.33
CA ILE A 327 8.59 19.81 -8.86
C ILE A 327 9.93 20.31 -9.40
N ASN A 328 10.00 20.72 -10.67
CA ASN A 328 11.21 21.28 -11.28
C ASN A 328 11.65 22.59 -10.60
N LEU A 329 10.71 23.45 -10.22
CA LEU A 329 11.03 24.62 -9.42
C LEU A 329 11.72 24.21 -8.10
N ALA A 330 11.23 23.18 -7.42
CA ALA A 330 11.89 22.68 -6.21
C ALA A 330 13.28 22.06 -6.49
N VAL A 331 13.51 21.49 -7.69
CA VAL A 331 14.83 20.95 -8.10
C VAL A 331 15.82 22.09 -8.30
N ILE A 332 15.47 23.13 -9.07
CA ILE A 332 16.39 24.24 -9.36
C ILE A 332 16.66 25.12 -8.12
N ASP A 333 15.66 25.30 -7.27
CA ASP A 333 15.79 26.00 -5.99
C ASP A 333 16.42 25.14 -4.89
N GLU A 334 16.61 23.85 -5.17
CA GLU A 334 17.14 22.86 -4.22
C GLU A 334 16.44 22.89 -2.88
N LEU A 335 15.13 22.74 -2.92
CA LEU A 335 14.26 22.73 -1.73
C LEU A 335 13.87 21.30 -1.34
N PRO A 336 13.84 20.99 -0.03
CA PRO A 336 13.39 19.71 0.46
C PRO A 336 11.87 19.53 0.24
N LEU A 337 11.47 18.55 -0.55
CA LEU A 337 10.07 18.25 -0.84
C LEU A 337 9.87 16.74 -0.98
N VAL A 338 8.85 16.18 -0.35
CA VAL A 338 8.48 14.77 -0.57
C VAL A 338 7.27 14.70 -1.50
N VAL A 339 7.45 14.09 -2.66
CA VAL A 339 6.41 13.86 -3.67
C VAL A 339 5.99 12.41 -3.58
N ILE A 340 4.78 12.17 -3.08
CA ILE A 340 4.26 10.81 -2.90
C ILE A 340 3.37 10.49 -4.10
N ASP A 341 3.80 9.51 -4.89
CA ASP A 341 3.05 8.98 -6.02
C ASP A 341 2.49 7.60 -5.67
N VAL A 342 1.17 7.56 -5.45
CA VAL A 342 0.44 6.31 -5.24
C VAL A 342 -0.05 5.83 -6.60
N GLN A 343 0.76 5.00 -7.26
CA GLN A 343 0.56 4.55 -8.63
C GLN A 343 -0.75 3.79 -8.81
N ARG A 344 -1.40 3.97 -9.95
CA ARG A 344 -2.60 3.26 -10.37
C ARG A 344 -2.58 2.93 -11.85
N GLY A 345 -3.47 2.08 -12.30
CA GLY A 345 -3.59 1.75 -13.73
C GLY A 345 -3.89 2.99 -14.57
N GLY A 346 -3.04 3.26 -15.58
CA GLY A 346 -3.15 4.34 -16.54
C GLY A 346 -3.58 3.84 -17.91
N PRO A 347 -3.46 4.67 -18.98
CA PRO A 347 -3.13 6.11 -18.98
C PRO A 347 -4.32 7.00 -18.58
N SER A 348 -4.04 8.27 -18.29
CA SER A 348 -5.03 9.28 -17.82
C SER A 348 -5.80 8.81 -16.60
N THR A 349 -7.12 8.92 -16.58
CA THR A 349 -7.96 8.42 -15.47
C THR A 349 -7.82 6.91 -15.30
N GLY A 350 -7.70 6.18 -16.38
CA GLY A 350 -7.41 4.74 -16.43
C GLY A 350 -8.27 3.90 -15.52
N LEU A 351 -7.63 3.20 -14.62
CA LEU A 351 -8.24 2.31 -13.62
C LEU A 351 -7.95 2.84 -12.20
N PRO A 352 -8.74 3.80 -11.68
CA PRO A 352 -8.40 4.55 -10.46
C PRO A 352 -8.21 3.70 -9.21
N THR A 353 -8.84 2.53 -9.14
CA THR A 353 -8.81 1.62 -7.99
C THR A 353 -7.89 0.40 -8.19
N LYS A 354 -7.19 0.34 -9.30
CA LYS A 354 -6.36 -0.82 -9.67
C LYS A 354 -4.87 -0.46 -9.62
N SER A 355 -4.05 -1.45 -9.28
CA SER A 355 -2.62 -1.26 -9.01
C SER A 355 -1.76 -1.56 -10.23
N GLU A 356 -0.83 -0.67 -10.52
CA GLU A 356 0.24 -0.85 -11.50
C GLU A 356 1.52 -0.14 -11.03
N GLN A 357 2.64 -0.37 -11.71
CA GLN A 357 3.93 0.29 -11.47
C GLN A 357 4.38 1.05 -12.73
N THR A 358 3.45 1.81 -13.33
CA THR A 358 3.62 2.39 -14.67
C THR A 358 4.17 3.81 -14.66
N ASP A 359 4.36 4.43 -13.49
CA ASP A 359 4.82 5.82 -13.35
C ASP A 359 6.34 5.93 -13.10
N LEU A 360 7.09 4.81 -13.11
CA LEU A 360 8.52 4.80 -12.79
C LEU A 360 9.35 5.71 -13.69
N LEU A 361 9.19 5.63 -15.03
CA LEU A 361 9.95 6.50 -15.95
C LEU A 361 9.49 7.95 -15.86
N GLN A 362 8.22 8.21 -15.56
CA GLN A 362 7.72 9.54 -15.24
C GLN A 362 8.42 10.11 -14.00
N ALA A 363 8.54 9.33 -12.94
CA ALA A 363 9.24 9.73 -11.72
C ALA A 363 10.73 10.01 -11.97
N LEU A 364 11.38 9.23 -12.83
CA LEU A 364 12.80 9.39 -13.14
C LEU A 364 13.08 10.54 -14.13
N TYR A 365 12.28 10.65 -15.22
CA TYR A 365 12.61 11.47 -16.38
C TYR A 365 11.48 12.40 -16.85
N GLY A 366 10.31 12.38 -16.22
CA GLY A 366 9.10 13.07 -16.71
C GLY A 366 9.05 14.58 -16.44
N ARG A 367 10.18 15.27 -16.49
CA ARG A 367 10.29 16.72 -16.32
C ARG A 367 11.15 17.33 -17.40
N ASN A 368 11.07 18.66 -17.60
CA ASN A 368 11.95 19.35 -18.55
C ASN A 368 13.34 19.60 -17.95
N GLY A 369 14.35 19.66 -18.82
CA GLY A 369 15.75 19.88 -18.44
C GLY A 369 16.38 18.68 -17.72
N GLU A 370 17.63 18.85 -17.29
CA GLU A 370 18.32 17.89 -16.43
C GLU A 370 17.82 18.05 -14.98
N SER A 371 16.89 17.20 -14.58
CA SER A 371 16.16 17.30 -13.33
C SER A 371 16.36 16.04 -12.47
N PRO A 372 17.55 15.84 -11.88
CA PRO A 372 17.87 14.66 -11.09
C PRO A 372 17.14 14.69 -9.74
N MET A 373 16.49 13.59 -9.41
CA MET A 373 15.84 13.42 -8.10
C MET A 373 16.04 12.01 -7.55
N PRO A 374 16.15 11.86 -6.23
CA PRO A 374 16.03 10.56 -5.60
C PRO A 374 14.63 9.96 -5.82
N VAL A 375 14.59 8.65 -6.06
CA VAL A 375 13.36 7.86 -6.20
C VAL A 375 13.44 6.65 -5.30
N ILE A 376 12.48 6.51 -4.40
CA ILE A 376 12.34 5.41 -3.45
C ILE A 376 11.01 4.70 -3.72
N ALA A 377 10.99 3.38 -3.64
CA ALA A 377 9.78 2.57 -3.82
C ALA A 377 9.49 1.72 -2.58
N ALA A 378 8.34 1.92 -1.95
CA ALA A 378 7.92 1.14 -0.79
C ALA A 378 7.53 -0.29 -1.19
N THR A 379 7.88 -1.27 -0.36
CA THR A 379 7.77 -2.71 -0.67
C THR A 379 6.56 -3.40 -0.04
N SER A 380 5.94 -2.79 0.95
CA SER A 380 4.78 -3.35 1.67
C SER A 380 3.99 -2.24 2.38
N PRO A 381 2.77 -2.52 2.88
CA PRO A 381 2.03 -1.53 3.66
C PRO A 381 2.80 -1.01 4.88
N THR A 382 3.52 -1.86 5.59
CA THR A 382 4.33 -1.45 6.75
C THR A 382 5.57 -0.68 6.35
N ASP A 383 6.22 -1.06 5.25
CA ASP A 383 7.41 -0.37 4.72
C ASP A 383 7.10 1.04 4.18
N CYS A 384 5.83 1.36 3.92
CA CYS A 384 5.43 2.73 3.58
C CYS A 384 5.79 3.74 4.68
N PHE A 385 5.81 3.31 5.96
CA PHE A 385 6.30 4.14 7.06
C PHE A 385 7.80 4.43 6.92
N ASP A 386 8.60 3.38 6.77
CA ASP A 386 10.07 3.51 6.68
C ASP A 386 10.49 4.25 5.41
N ALA A 387 9.80 3.99 4.29
CA ALA A 387 10.07 4.64 3.02
C ALA A 387 9.72 6.15 3.06
N ALA A 388 8.61 6.53 3.68
CA ALA A 388 8.23 7.93 3.86
C ALA A 388 9.18 8.66 4.81
N PHE A 389 9.57 8.02 5.92
CA PHE A 389 10.57 8.56 6.85
C PHE A 389 11.91 8.81 6.15
N MET A 390 12.40 7.84 5.38
CA MET A 390 13.66 7.95 4.64
C MET A 390 13.59 8.98 3.51
N ALA A 391 12.45 9.11 2.82
CA ALA A 391 12.25 10.15 1.83
C ALA A 391 12.38 11.55 2.45
N CYS A 392 11.79 11.77 3.64
CA CYS A 392 11.93 13.01 4.38
C CYS A 392 13.38 13.27 4.81
N LYS A 393 14.05 12.24 5.35
CA LYS A 393 15.45 12.35 5.76
C LYS A 393 16.35 12.76 4.59
N ILE A 394 16.21 12.08 3.45
CA ILE A 394 16.98 12.40 2.25
C ILE A 394 16.65 13.82 1.76
N ALA A 395 15.37 14.20 1.71
CA ALA A 395 14.99 15.53 1.27
C ALA A 395 15.62 16.65 2.12
N LEU A 396 15.57 16.51 3.44
CA LEU A 396 16.08 17.51 4.40
C LEU A 396 17.61 17.55 4.47
N GLU A 397 18.28 16.40 4.44
CA GLU A 397 19.74 16.35 4.57
C GLU A 397 20.46 16.67 3.25
N HIS A 398 19.78 16.49 2.11
CA HIS A 398 20.38 16.74 0.80
C HIS A 398 19.73 17.90 0.02
N LEU A 399 18.76 18.60 0.61
CA LEU A 399 18.05 19.74 0.01
C LEU A 399 17.66 19.45 -1.45
N THR A 400 16.77 18.50 -1.62
CA THR A 400 16.31 18.04 -2.93
C THR A 400 14.89 17.48 -2.83
N PRO A 401 14.04 17.62 -3.85
CA PRO A 401 12.81 16.87 -3.90
C PRO A 401 13.11 15.36 -3.97
N VAL A 402 12.26 14.55 -3.35
CA VAL A 402 12.34 13.07 -3.37
C VAL A 402 11.01 12.51 -3.81
N VAL A 403 10.99 11.60 -4.79
CA VAL A 403 9.78 10.86 -5.15
C VAL A 403 9.71 9.57 -4.33
N LEU A 404 8.59 9.40 -3.64
CA LEU A 404 8.20 8.15 -2.99
C LEU A 404 7.15 7.47 -3.84
N LEU A 405 7.50 6.35 -4.46
CA LEU A 405 6.59 5.49 -5.19
C LEU A 405 5.95 4.47 -4.24
N THR A 406 4.64 4.48 -4.19
CA THR A 406 3.79 3.41 -3.70
C THR A 406 2.83 3.00 -4.82
N ASP A 407 1.84 2.16 -4.56
CA ASP A 407 0.77 1.87 -5.51
C ASP A 407 -0.51 1.49 -4.78
N ALA A 408 -1.61 1.38 -5.52
CA ALA A 408 -2.94 1.13 -4.97
C ALA A 408 -3.00 -0.17 -4.13
N PHE A 409 -2.19 -1.18 -4.45
CA PHE A 409 -2.16 -2.44 -3.72
C PHE A 409 -1.65 -2.25 -2.29
N ILE A 410 -0.43 -1.74 -2.12
CA ILE A 410 0.15 -1.57 -0.78
C ILE A 410 -0.44 -0.36 -0.05
N ALA A 411 -0.91 0.67 -0.76
CA ALA A 411 -1.50 1.86 -0.16
C ALA A 411 -2.83 1.56 0.57
N ASN A 412 -3.68 0.76 -0.05
CA ASN A 412 -4.99 0.37 0.48
C ASN A 412 -4.96 -0.96 1.23
N GLY A 413 -4.04 -1.87 0.87
CA GLY A 413 -3.78 -3.10 1.61
C GLY A 413 -3.22 -2.80 2.99
N SER A 414 -3.40 -3.75 3.91
CA SER A 414 -2.89 -3.63 5.28
C SER A 414 -2.07 -4.83 5.70
N ALA A 415 -1.24 -4.62 6.71
CA ALA A 415 -0.41 -5.66 7.31
C ALA A 415 -0.27 -5.43 8.82
N ALA A 416 0.03 -6.50 9.56
CA ALA A 416 0.37 -6.39 10.98
C ALA A 416 1.68 -5.64 11.16
N TRP A 417 1.66 -4.56 11.91
CA TRP A 417 2.77 -3.65 12.11
C TRP A 417 3.11 -3.47 13.58
N ARG A 418 4.36 -3.70 13.94
CA ARG A 418 4.87 -3.35 15.26
C ARG A 418 5.17 -1.85 15.28
N LEU A 419 4.54 -1.12 16.20
CA LEU A 419 4.79 0.31 16.34
C LEU A 419 6.24 0.54 16.78
N PRO A 420 7.04 1.30 16.00
CA PRO A 420 8.38 1.66 16.40
C PRO A 420 8.35 2.68 17.55
N LYS A 421 9.38 2.67 18.38
CA LYS A 421 9.62 3.78 19.32
C LYS A 421 10.38 4.88 18.60
N MET A 422 10.13 6.13 18.93
CA MET A 422 10.86 7.27 18.36
C MET A 422 12.39 7.15 18.51
N ALA A 423 12.85 6.55 19.60
CA ALA A 423 14.28 6.30 19.84
C ALA A 423 14.89 5.21 18.92
N GLU A 424 14.07 4.38 18.27
CA GLU A 424 14.51 3.37 17.29
C GLU A 424 14.72 3.99 15.89
N LEU A 425 14.18 5.19 15.64
CA LEU A 425 14.27 5.88 14.36
C LEU A 425 15.58 6.66 14.23
N ALA A 426 16.10 6.73 13.01
CA ALA A 426 17.30 7.49 12.70
C ALA A 426 17.12 8.98 13.00
N GLU A 427 18.21 9.65 13.37
CA GLU A 427 18.21 11.10 13.50
C GLU A 427 18.17 11.77 12.12
N ILE A 428 17.56 12.96 12.05
CA ILE A 428 17.47 13.77 10.83
C ILE A 428 18.12 15.12 11.12
N HIS A 429 19.12 15.47 10.32
CA HIS A 429 19.89 16.70 10.48
C HIS A 429 19.77 17.55 9.20
N PRO A 430 18.79 18.45 9.12
CA PRO A 430 18.68 19.36 7.98
C PRO A 430 19.97 20.18 7.82
N HIS A 431 20.39 20.40 6.58
CA HIS A 431 21.66 21.04 6.28
C HIS A 431 21.57 22.58 6.39
N TYR A 432 21.41 23.07 7.61
CA TYR A 432 21.22 24.50 7.89
C TYR A 432 22.49 25.33 7.72
N VAL A 433 22.28 26.62 7.49
CA VAL A 433 23.35 27.66 7.60
C VAL A 433 24.02 27.65 8.96
N THR A 434 25.31 28.05 9.00
CA THR A 434 26.10 28.17 10.22
C THR A 434 26.30 29.63 10.59
N ASP A 435 26.59 29.92 11.87
CA ASP A 435 26.87 31.30 12.35
C ASP A 435 28.01 31.98 11.60
N GLU A 436 28.99 31.23 11.10
CA GLU A 436 30.09 31.73 10.29
C GLU A 436 29.64 32.34 8.94
N GLN A 437 28.46 31.93 8.44
CA GLN A 437 27.89 32.42 7.18
C GLN A 437 27.04 33.67 7.36
N LYS A 438 26.74 34.08 8.59
CA LYS A 438 25.91 35.26 8.91
C LYS A 438 26.47 36.51 8.24
N TYR A 439 25.60 37.30 7.60
CA TYR A 439 25.92 38.52 6.81
C TYR A 439 26.83 38.34 5.58
N LYS A 440 27.21 37.10 5.24
CA LYS A 440 27.99 36.75 4.06
C LYS A 440 27.47 35.47 3.39
N TYR A 441 26.22 35.14 3.64
CA TYR A 441 25.57 33.98 3.09
C TYR A 441 25.41 34.08 1.57
N THR A 442 25.85 33.04 0.89
CA THR A 442 25.65 32.85 -0.55
C THR A 442 24.82 31.58 -0.77
N PRO A 443 23.63 31.68 -1.36
CA PRO A 443 22.64 30.61 -1.30
C PRO A 443 23.04 29.31 -1.99
N TYR A 444 23.96 29.35 -2.96
CA TYR A 444 24.41 28.16 -3.68
C TYR A 444 25.84 27.71 -3.33
N LYS A 445 26.47 28.35 -2.33
CA LYS A 445 27.70 27.81 -1.77
C LYS A 445 27.42 26.43 -1.16
N ARG A 446 28.23 25.45 -1.51
CA ARG A 446 27.97 24.03 -1.23
C ARG A 446 29.03 23.45 -0.32
N ASP A 447 28.65 22.45 0.45
CA ASP A 447 29.58 21.53 1.08
C ASP A 447 30.40 20.79 0.00
N PRO A 448 31.73 20.80 0.06
CA PRO A 448 32.57 20.23 -0.99
C PRO A 448 32.41 18.71 -1.17
N ALA A 449 32.10 17.98 -0.10
CA ALA A 449 32.00 16.52 -0.12
C ALA A 449 30.63 16.06 -0.63
N THR A 450 29.55 16.63 -0.10
CA THR A 450 28.17 16.21 -0.38
C THR A 450 27.54 16.94 -1.57
N LYS A 451 28.07 18.12 -1.93
CA LYS A 451 27.52 19.05 -2.91
C LYS A 451 26.17 19.67 -2.48
N VAL A 452 25.78 19.53 -1.23
CA VAL A 452 24.57 20.12 -0.66
C VAL A 452 24.84 21.59 -0.32
N ARG A 453 23.92 22.48 -0.70
CA ARG A 453 23.94 23.88 -0.27
C ARG A 453 23.50 23.99 1.19
N TYR A 454 23.69 25.14 1.81
CA TYR A 454 23.21 25.39 3.17
C TYR A 454 21.80 26.00 3.14
N TRP A 455 20.93 25.56 4.02
CA TRP A 455 19.53 25.97 4.06
C TRP A 455 19.35 27.15 5.01
N ALA A 456 19.09 28.33 4.47
CA ALA A 456 18.61 29.47 5.22
C ALA A 456 17.09 29.56 5.10
N VAL A 457 16.44 29.88 6.21
CA VAL A 457 14.98 30.03 6.28
C VAL A 457 14.64 31.52 6.28
N PRO A 458 13.64 31.98 5.49
CA PRO A 458 13.20 33.37 5.48
C PRO A 458 12.89 33.90 6.88
N GLY A 459 13.34 35.13 7.17
CA GLY A 459 13.17 35.75 8.47
C GLY A 459 14.39 35.60 9.38
N GLN A 460 15.37 34.77 9.05
CA GLN A 460 16.65 34.71 9.79
C GLN A 460 17.51 35.91 9.46
N GLU A 461 17.87 36.66 10.50
CA GLU A 461 18.72 37.87 10.36
C GLU A 461 20.13 37.52 9.86
N GLY A 462 20.57 38.18 8.81
CA GLY A 462 21.92 38.03 8.22
C GLY A 462 22.00 36.90 7.17
N TYR A 463 20.86 36.28 6.81
CA TYR A 463 20.79 35.24 5.77
C TYR A 463 19.82 35.58 4.65
N GLN A 464 19.58 36.89 4.43
CA GLN A 464 18.70 37.36 3.37
C GLN A 464 19.23 36.89 2.01
N HIS A 465 18.36 36.31 1.19
CA HIS A 465 18.71 35.76 -0.11
C HIS A 465 17.47 35.68 -1.02
N ILE A 466 17.71 35.43 -2.30
CA ILE A 466 16.69 35.22 -3.32
C ILE A 466 16.91 33.82 -3.91
N LEU A 467 15.84 33.04 -3.99
CA LEU A 467 15.75 31.84 -4.80
C LEU A 467 14.69 32.04 -5.90
N GLY A 468 14.76 31.29 -6.98
CA GLY A 468 13.78 31.34 -8.05
C GLY A 468 14.19 30.51 -9.26
N GLY A 469 13.26 30.27 -10.17
CA GLY A 469 13.38 29.33 -11.26
C GLY A 469 14.32 29.71 -12.42
N LEU A 470 14.98 30.87 -12.37
CA LEU A 470 16.04 31.20 -13.34
C LEU A 470 17.37 30.60 -12.88
N GLU A 471 18.25 30.27 -13.82
CA GLU A 471 19.59 29.75 -13.49
C GLU A 471 20.39 30.79 -12.70
N LYS A 472 21.14 30.32 -11.71
CA LYS A 472 21.91 31.11 -10.78
C LYS A 472 23.40 30.82 -10.89
N ASP A 473 24.18 31.81 -10.58
CA ASP A 473 25.61 31.64 -10.34
C ASP A 473 25.86 30.65 -9.19
N GLY A 474 26.84 29.77 -9.38
CA GLY A 474 27.10 28.63 -8.51
C GLY A 474 27.51 28.96 -7.07
N GLU A 475 27.81 30.22 -6.75
CA GLU A 475 28.17 30.69 -5.41
C GLU A 475 27.22 31.80 -4.95
N THR A 476 27.14 32.87 -5.71
CA THR A 476 26.47 34.11 -5.30
C THR A 476 24.96 34.05 -5.30
N GLY A 477 24.37 33.19 -6.14
CA GLY A 477 22.93 33.13 -6.38
C GLY A 477 22.40 34.29 -7.25
N ALA A 478 23.27 35.08 -7.87
CA ALA A 478 22.87 36.05 -8.89
C ALA A 478 22.38 35.31 -10.15
N ILE A 479 21.45 35.90 -10.89
CA ILE A 479 21.01 35.34 -12.18
C ILE A 479 22.20 35.26 -13.10
N SER A 480 22.43 34.12 -13.74
CA SER A 480 23.52 33.88 -14.68
C SER A 480 23.02 33.23 -15.96
N THR A 481 23.49 33.72 -17.08
CA THR A 481 23.24 33.15 -18.42
C THR A 481 24.51 32.58 -19.04
N GLU A 482 25.59 32.48 -18.26
CA GLU A 482 26.87 31.98 -18.72
C GLU A 482 26.80 30.46 -18.96
N PRO A 483 27.18 29.98 -20.14
CA PRO A 483 27.08 28.57 -20.53
C PRO A 483 27.83 27.62 -19.59
N GLU A 484 29.04 27.98 -19.17
CA GLU A 484 29.89 27.18 -18.27
C GLU A 484 29.29 27.09 -16.87
N ASN A 485 28.63 28.15 -16.42
CA ASN A 485 27.92 28.12 -15.14
C ASN A 485 26.69 27.21 -15.19
N HIS A 486 25.96 27.22 -16.33
CA HIS A 486 24.80 26.33 -16.49
C HIS A 486 25.22 24.84 -16.48
N ASP A 487 26.26 24.46 -17.25
CA ASP A 487 26.80 23.09 -17.21
C ASP A 487 27.27 22.70 -15.81
N LEU A 488 27.95 23.63 -15.12
CA LEU A 488 28.41 23.41 -13.73
C LEU A 488 27.22 23.14 -12.77
N MET A 489 26.16 23.94 -12.84
CA MET A 489 25.01 23.83 -11.94
C MET A 489 24.24 22.53 -12.17
N ASP A 490 24.05 22.10 -13.40
CA ASP A 490 23.42 20.83 -13.73
C ASP A 490 24.23 19.63 -13.21
N ARG A 491 25.56 19.66 -13.41
CA ARG A 491 26.46 18.62 -12.87
C ARG A 491 26.45 18.58 -11.35
N LEU A 492 26.44 19.73 -10.69
CA LEU A 492 26.39 19.81 -9.22
C LEU A 492 25.09 19.23 -8.67
N ARG A 493 23.93 19.51 -9.30
CA ARG A 493 22.64 18.91 -8.93
C ARG A 493 22.64 17.41 -9.14
N TYR A 494 23.18 16.94 -10.28
CA TYR A 494 23.31 15.51 -10.58
C TYR A 494 24.23 14.80 -9.56
N ASP A 495 25.43 15.31 -9.34
CA ASP A 495 26.42 14.75 -8.41
C ASP A 495 25.89 14.71 -6.98
N LYS A 496 25.17 15.74 -6.54
CA LYS A 496 24.51 15.77 -5.23
C LYS A 496 23.60 14.56 -5.06
N VAL A 497 22.74 14.28 -6.03
CA VAL A 497 21.82 13.13 -5.99
C VAL A 497 22.57 11.80 -6.02
N GLN A 498 23.59 11.67 -6.89
CA GLN A 498 24.36 10.42 -7.00
C GLN A 498 25.24 10.13 -5.75
N LYS A 499 25.53 11.16 -4.94
CA LYS A 499 26.30 11.02 -3.70
C LYS A 499 25.46 10.69 -2.46
N ILE A 500 24.12 10.70 -2.58
CA ILE A 500 23.24 10.33 -1.47
C ILE A 500 23.58 8.90 -1.03
N PRO A 501 23.92 8.68 0.26
CA PRO A 501 24.20 7.36 0.75
C PRO A 501 22.90 6.55 0.82
N VAL A 502 22.88 5.43 0.11
CA VAL A 502 21.80 4.44 0.18
C VAL A 502 22.38 3.09 0.59
N PRO A 503 21.63 2.24 1.30
CA PRO A 503 22.07 0.90 1.66
C PRO A 503 22.44 0.07 0.45
N ASP A 504 23.36 -0.87 0.64
CA ASP A 504 23.67 -1.88 -0.38
C ASP A 504 22.44 -2.75 -0.68
N LEU A 505 22.37 -3.21 -1.92
CA LEU A 505 21.32 -4.12 -2.38
C LEU A 505 21.52 -5.48 -1.71
N GLU A 506 20.58 -5.87 -0.88
CA GLU A 506 20.56 -7.18 -0.25
C GLU A 506 20.02 -8.25 -1.21
N VAL A 507 20.56 -9.45 -1.10
CA VAL A 507 20.10 -10.63 -1.83
C VAL A 507 19.57 -11.65 -0.82
N GLU A 508 18.35 -12.08 -1.01
CA GLU A 508 17.70 -13.11 -0.20
C GLU A 508 17.74 -14.47 -0.92
N GLY A 509 17.61 -15.58 -0.18
CA GLY A 509 17.60 -16.92 -0.73
C GLY A 509 19.02 -17.48 -0.96
N ASP A 510 19.24 -18.15 -2.09
CA ASP A 510 20.50 -18.89 -2.42
C ASP A 510 21.54 -17.95 -3.06
N LYS A 511 22.19 -17.14 -2.23
CA LYS A 511 23.03 -16.00 -2.65
C LYS A 511 24.24 -16.37 -3.52
N ASP A 512 24.81 -17.57 -3.34
CA ASP A 512 26.11 -17.90 -3.91
C ASP A 512 26.02 -18.71 -5.18
N ASP A 513 25.01 -19.57 -5.30
CA ASP A 513 24.89 -20.55 -6.38
C ASP A 513 23.47 -20.66 -6.95
N ALA A 514 22.72 -19.54 -6.97
CA ALA A 514 21.37 -19.53 -7.53
C ALA A 514 21.35 -19.82 -9.03
N ASP A 515 20.41 -20.69 -9.43
CA ASP A 515 20.07 -20.95 -10.84
C ASP A 515 19.38 -19.75 -11.48
N LEU A 516 18.68 -18.95 -10.66
CA LEU A 516 17.96 -17.76 -11.08
C LEU A 516 18.04 -16.67 -10.01
N LEU A 517 18.40 -15.45 -10.41
CA LEU A 517 18.15 -14.23 -9.63
C LEU A 517 16.82 -13.59 -10.08
N ILE A 518 15.88 -13.46 -9.17
CA ILE A 518 14.67 -12.65 -9.36
C ILE A 518 15.00 -11.21 -8.96
N VAL A 519 14.64 -10.25 -9.81
CA VAL A 519 14.80 -8.82 -9.55
C VAL A 519 13.45 -8.13 -9.61
N GLY A 520 13.12 -7.36 -8.59
CA GLY A 520 11.91 -6.57 -8.52
C GLY A 520 12.12 -5.22 -7.86
N PHE A 521 11.09 -4.39 -7.83
CA PHE A 521 11.06 -3.14 -7.07
C PHE A 521 9.67 -2.89 -6.48
N GLY A 522 9.60 -2.07 -5.43
CA GLY A 522 8.33 -1.63 -4.85
C GLY A 522 7.46 -2.78 -4.36
N SER A 523 6.17 -2.69 -4.59
CA SER A 523 5.12 -3.57 -4.04
C SER A 523 5.16 -5.03 -4.50
N THR A 524 5.95 -5.35 -5.51
CA THR A 524 6.10 -6.74 -5.99
C THR A 524 6.83 -7.65 -5.00
N TYR A 525 7.51 -7.08 -3.99
CA TYR A 525 8.34 -7.81 -3.04
C TYR A 525 7.67 -9.06 -2.47
N GLY A 526 6.47 -8.90 -1.90
CA GLY A 526 5.81 -10.01 -1.21
C GLY A 526 5.52 -11.20 -2.12
N HIS A 527 5.08 -10.92 -3.36
CA HIS A 527 4.79 -11.96 -4.35
C HIS A 527 6.07 -12.64 -4.87
N LEU A 528 7.11 -11.85 -5.14
CA LEU A 528 8.40 -12.38 -5.59
C LEU A 528 9.08 -13.21 -4.50
N TYR A 529 8.99 -12.77 -3.24
CA TYR A 529 9.50 -13.52 -2.10
C TYR A 529 8.77 -14.85 -1.93
N SER A 530 7.44 -14.85 -2.02
CA SER A 530 6.64 -16.08 -1.93
C SER A 530 6.95 -17.04 -3.09
N ALA A 531 7.07 -16.54 -4.32
CA ALA A 531 7.46 -17.35 -5.47
C ALA A 531 8.87 -17.95 -5.31
N MET A 532 9.84 -17.17 -4.80
CA MET A 532 11.19 -17.68 -4.47
C MET A 532 11.11 -18.82 -3.46
N GLN A 533 10.33 -18.67 -2.39
CA GLN A 533 10.21 -19.72 -1.36
C GLN A 533 9.55 -20.99 -1.92
N GLU A 534 8.52 -20.87 -2.76
CA GLU A 534 7.88 -22.03 -3.39
C GLU A 534 8.83 -22.75 -4.36
N LEU A 535 9.60 -22.02 -5.16
CA LEU A 535 10.62 -22.60 -6.05
C LEU A 535 11.70 -23.33 -5.26
N ARG A 536 12.16 -22.75 -4.14
CA ARG A 536 13.12 -23.39 -3.25
C ARG A 536 12.55 -24.66 -2.60
N ALA A 537 11.27 -24.65 -2.22
CA ALA A 537 10.59 -25.84 -1.71
C ALA A 537 10.49 -26.96 -2.75
N LYS A 538 10.46 -26.62 -4.05
CA LYS A 538 10.52 -27.56 -5.17
C LYS A 538 11.96 -28.03 -5.50
N GLY A 539 12.98 -27.50 -4.82
CA GLY A 539 14.38 -27.91 -4.97
C GLY A 539 15.21 -27.03 -5.93
N HIS A 540 14.66 -25.94 -6.45
CA HIS A 540 15.44 -24.98 -7.25
C HIS A 540 16.26 -24.05 -6.35
N LYS A 541 17.43 -23.64 -6.79
CA LYS A 541 18.25 -22.63 -6.12
C LYS A 541 17.89 -21.24 -6.66
N VAL A 542 17.19 -20.45 -5.87
CA VAL A 542 16.67 -19.15 -6.31
C VAL A 542 17.02 -18.05 -5.32
N ALA A 543 17.43 -16.91 -5.86
CA ALA A 543 17.73 -15.70 -5.11
C ALA A 543 16.79 -14.56 -5.52
N LEU A 544 16.59 -13.60 -4.62
CA LEU A 544 15.78 -12.40 -4.83
C LEU A 544 16.59 -11.15 -4.48
N ALA A 545 16.63 -10.19 -5.40
CA ALA A 545 17.14 -8.84 -5.18
C ALA A 545 16.00 -7.83 -5.36
N GLN A 546 15.51 -7.25 -4.25
CA GLN A 546 14.42 -6.28 -4.27
C GLN A 546 14.94 -4.87 -4.11
N PHE A 547 14.68 -4.01 -5.10
CA PHE A 547 15.09 -2.62 -5.07
C PHE A 547 14.05 -1.75 -4.32
N LYS A 548 14.52 -1.06 -3.30
CA LYS A 548 13.82 0.03 -2.62
C LYS A 548 14.32 1.39 -3.09
N TYR A 549 15.62 1.53 -3.24
CA TYR A 549 16.27 2.73 -3.77
C TYR A 549 16.50 2.58 -5.27
N ILE A 550 15.80 3.39 -6.05
CA ILE A 550 15.83 3.33 -7.52
C ILE A 550 16.82 4.34 -8.08
N ASN A 551 16.85 5.56 -7.55
CA ASN A 551 17.81 6.58 -7.89
C ASN A 551 18.22 7.37 -6.63
N PRO A 552 19.51 7.40 -6.25
CA PRO A 552 20.59 6.63 -6.86
C PRO A 552 20.41 5.12 -6.61
N LEU A 553 20.99 4.31 -7.50
CA LEU A 553 21.08 2.87 -7.28
C LEU A 553 22.04 2.54 -6.14
N PRO A 554 21.82 1.45 -5.38
CA PRO A 554 22.81 0.89 -4.45
C PRO A 554 24.17 0.69 -5.12
N ARG A 555 25.25 0.98 -4.41
CA ARG A 555 26.62 0.95 -4.97
C ARG A 555 27.02 -0.41 -5.51
N ASN A 556 26.60 -1.48 -4.84
CA ASN A 556 26.85 -2.87 -5.22
C ASN A 556 25.88 -3.42 -6.28
N ALA A 557 24.91 -2.63 -6.75
CA ALA A 557 23.85 -3.10 -7.67
C ALA A 557 24.43 -3.74 -8.95
N LYS A 558 25.47 -3.13 -9.54
CA LYS A 558 26.15 -3.67 -10.72
C LYS A 558 26.77 -5.03 -10.46
N GLU A 559 27.47 -5.19 -9.33
CA GLU A 559 28.10 -6.43 -8.93
C GLU A 559 27.06 -7.54 -8.73
N VAL A 560 26.01 -7.26 -7.98
CA VAL A 560 24.91 -8.20 -7.72
C VAL A 560 24.24 -8.63 -9.03
N LEU A 561 23.87 -7.68 -9.89
CA LEU A 561 23.12 -7.98 -11.11
C LEU A 561 23.95 -8.77 -12.16
N LEU A 562 25.28 -8.62 -12.18
CA LEU A 562 26.15 -9.30 -13.12
C LEU A 562 26.76 -10.62 -12.56
N LYS A 563 26.52 -10.93 -11.28
CA LYS A 563 27.01 -12.17 -10.65
C LYS A 563 26.32 -13.43 -11.20
N TYR A 564 25.04 -13.33 -11.52
CA TYR A 564 24.20 -14.50 -11.84
C TYR A 564 24.06 -14.69 -13.34
N LYS A 565 24.07 -15.96 -13.77
CA LYS A 565 23.95 -16.32 -15.19
C LYS A 565 22.56 -16.08 -15.75
N LYS A 566 21.52 -16.37 -14.94
CA LYS A 566 20.12 -16.14 -15.28
C LYS A 566 19.52 -15.11 -14.32
N VAL A 567 18.97 -14.06 -14.88
CA VAL A 567 18.30 -12.99 -14.13
C VAL A 567 16.98 -12.67 -14.79
N VAL A 568 15.91 -12.56 -14.01
CA VAL A 568 14.61 -12.11 -14.49
C VAL A 568 14.21 -10.83 -13.76
N VAL A 569 13.79 -9.80 -14.49
CA VAL A 569 13.17 -8.59 -13.93
C VAL A 569 11.66 -8.75 -14.00
N ALA A 570 11.00 -8.75 -12.85
CA ALA A 570 9.55 -8.90 -12.72
C ALA A 570 8.92 -7.59 -12.27
N GLU A 571 8.01 -7.02 -13.08
CA GLU A 571 7.44 -5.70 -12.86
C GLU A 571 6.02 -5.57 -13.41
N GLN A 572 5.21 -4.72 -12.77
CA GLN A 572 3.82 -4.46 -13.15
C GLN A 572 3.70 -3.30 -14.16
N ASN A 573 4.49 -3.40 -15.22
CA ASN A 573 4.52 -2.50 -16.37
C ASN A 573 5.17 -3.22 -17.57
N LEU A 574 5.38 -2.55 -18.70
CA LEU A 574 5.95 -3.15 -19.91
C LEU A 574 7.50 -3.16 -19.96
N GLY A 575 8.18 -3.09 -18.81
CA GLY A 575 9.63 -3.23 -18.72
C GLY A 575 10.36 -1.92 -18.43
N GLN A 576 9.75 -1.00 -17.69
CA GLN A 576 10.33 0.30 -17.35
C GLN A 576 11.57 0.16 -16.44
N PHE A 577 11.49 -0.68 -15.42
CA PHE A 577 12.62 -0.90 -14.51
C PHE A 577 13.75 -1.69 -15.20
N ARG A 578 13.39 -2.71 -15.96
CA ARG A 578 14.36 -3.44 -16.79
C ARG A 578 15.10 -2.52 -17.75
N ALA A 579 14.39 -1.60 -18.42
CA ALA A 579 15.00 -0.61 -19.32
C ALA A 579 15.94 0.31 -18.55
N TYR A 580 15.51 0.84 -17.40
CA TYR A 580 16.33 1.69 -16.55
C TYR A 580 17.61 0.99 -16.09
N LEU A 581 17.51 -0.25 -15.60
CA LEU A 581 18.69 -1.03 -15.16
C LEU A 581 19.67 -1.29 -16.31
N ARG A 582 19.18 -1.55 -17.54
CA ARG A 582 20.03 -1.71 -18.73
C ARG A 582 20.77 -0.45 -19.14
N ILE A 583 20.18 0.73 -18.91
CA ILE A 583 20.84 2.02 -19.12
C ILE A 583 21.93 2.23 -18.07
N ARG A 584 21.68 1.87 -16.81
CA ARG A 584 22.58 2.14 -15.69
C ARG A 584 23.69 1.08 -15.52
N VAL A 585 23.46 -0.15 -15.95
CA VAL A 585 24.37 -1.29 -15.79
C VAL A 585 24.72 -1.85 -17.17
N TYR A 586 25.86 -1.42 -17.68
CA TYR A 586 26.35 -1.89 -18.98
C TYR A 586 26.55 -3.41 -19.00
N GLY A 587 26.06 -4.07 -20.05
CA GLY A 587 26.13 -5.53 -20.22
C GLY A 587 25.01 -6.32 -19.52
N PHE A 588 24.10 -5.67 -18.81
CA PHE A 588 22.97 -6.32 -18.15
C PHE A 588 21.85 -6.66 -19.15
N THR A 589 21.62 -7.96 -19.38
CA THR A 589 20.63 -8.46 -20.35
C THR A 589 19.68 -9.49 -19.72
N PRO A 590 18.84 -9.09 -18.75
CA PRO A 590 17.95 -10.00 -18.05
C PRO A 590 16.76 -10.45 -18.89
N GLU A 591 16.20 -11.61 -18.53
CA GLU A 591 14.85 -12.02 -18.89
C GLU A 591 13.82 -11.05 -18.30
N LYS A 592 12.55 -11.18 -18.70
CA LYS A 592 11.48 -10.31 -18.25
C LYS A 592 10.24 -11.12 -17.85
N PHE A 593 9.58 -10.66 -16.79
CA PHE A 593 8.21 -11.00 -16.48
C PHE A 593 7.41 -9.71 -16.31
N ASN A 594 6.58 -9.37 -17.29
CA ASN A 594 5.84 -8.12 -17.34
C ASN A 594 4.34 -8.38 -17.27
N GLN A 595 3.65 -7.67 -16.39
CA GLN A 595 2.20 -7.76 -16.27
C GLN A 595 1.59 -6.36 -16.21
N VAL A 596 0.53 -6.11 -16.99
CA VAL A 596 -0.27 -4.88 -16.96
C VAL A 596 -1.75 -5.27 -16.88
N LYS A 597 -2.19 -5.68 -15.69
CA LYS A 597 -3.55 -6.21 -15.47
C LYS A 597 -4.35 -5.37 -14.45
N GLY A 598 -3.73 -4.35 -13.86
CA GLY A 598 -4.35 -3.60 -12.76
C GLY A 598 -4.57 -4.43 -11.49
N GLN A 599 -3.85 -5.52 -11.32
CA GLN A 599 -3.94 -6.47 -10.20
C GLN A 599 -2.53 -6.84 -9.73
N PRO A 600 -2.35 -7.17 -8.44
CA PRO A 600 -1.09 -7.75 -7.96
C PRO A 600 -0.71 -9.02 -8.74
N PHE A 601 0.54 -9.41 -8.66
CA PHE A 601 0.98 -10.70 -9.20
C PHE A 601 0.23 -11.87 -8.55
N VAL A 602 0.15 -12.98 -9.27
CA VAL A 602 -0.31 -14.28 -8.78
C VAL A 602 0.93 -15.14 -8.56
N VAL A 603 1.12 -15.66 -7.35
CA VAL A 603 2.36 -16.40 -6.99
C VAL A 603 2.53 -17.64 -7.86
N SER A 604 1.46 -18.38 -8.11
CA SER A 604 1.50 -19.57 -8.95
C SER A 604 1.85 -19.27 -10.42
N GLU A 605 1.42 -18.11 -10.99
CA GLU A 605 1.84 -17.66 -12.32
C GLU A 605 3.35 -17.32 -12.35
N LEU A 606 3.86 -16.67 -11.29
CA LEU A 606 5.29 -16.36 -11.15
C LEU A 606 6.13 -17.64 -11.08
N VAL A 607 5.73 -18.59 -10.23
CA VAL A 607 6.43 -19.86 -10.06
C VAL A 607 6.55 -20.60 -11.39
N SER A 608 5.42 -20.74 -12.11
CA SER A 608 5.40 -21.41 -13.43
C SER A 608 6.33 -20.73 -14.45
N ALA A 609 6.25 -19.39 -14.54
CA ALA A 609 7.08 -18.63 -15.48
C ALA A 609 8.58 -18.71 -15.13
N PHE A 610 8.93 -18.72 -13.84
CA PHE A 610 10.32 -18.78 -13.41
C PHE A 610 10.89 -20.19 -13.56
N GLU A 611 10.10 -21.25 -13.37
CA GLU A 611 10.52 -22.64 -13.70
C GLU A 611 10.85 -22.76 -15.19
N GLU A 612 10.06 -22.17 -16.08
CA GLU A 612 10.38 -22.16 -17.52
C GLU A 612 11.71 -21.45 -17.83
N ILE A 613 12.03 -20.35 -17.11
CA ILE A 613 13.30 -19.63 -17.28
C ILE A 613 14.46 -20.48 -16.75
N ILE A 614 14.30 -21.17 -15.63
CA ILE A 614 15.34 -22.04 -15.04
C ILE A 614 15.66 -23.19 -15.99
N GLN A 615 14.66 -23.77 -16.66
CA GLN A 615 14.82 -24.91 -17.56
C GLN A 615 15.45 -24.55 -18.92
N LYS A 616 15.35 -23.32 -19.39
CA LYS A 616 16.00 -22.81 -20.62
C LYS A 616 17.51 -22.68 -20.43
#